data_c4cd4bebeac202d0e2e173147830bc30
#
_entry.id   c4cd4bebeac202d0e2e173147830bc30
#
_cell.length_a   1.000
_cell.length_b   1.000
_cell.length_c   1.000
_cell.angle_alpha   90.00
_cell.angle_beta   90.00
_cell.angle_gamma   90.00
#
_symmetry.space_group_name_H-M   'P 1'
#
loop_
_entity.id
_entity.type
_entity.pdbx_description
1 polymer ?
#
loop_
_entity_poly.entity_id
_entity_poly.type
_entity_poly.pdbx_seq_one_letter_code
_entity_poly.pdbx_strand_id
1 'polypeptide(L)'
;MKRNGRGVTLTEAGQRLLAHARGILQQVERARLDLADPLGATGGRLAIALPPSVSRTLTGPLVAAFRDQLPRATLSVVEGLSAYALEWLAIGRVDCAVVYNVTPSPAVDLLPVLDEPLFLVSARGRRQPLSVPVLTLAELAEQPLVIPSRPHSLRMLVESALAASA
;
A
#
# COMPACT_ATOMS: atom_id res chain seq x y z
N MET A 1 -9.01 -7.05 -26.63
CA MET A 1 -10.32 -6.38 -26.59
C MET A 1 -11.37 -7.34 -27.11
N LYS A 2 -12.57 -7.35 -26.48
CA LYS A 2 -13.76 -8.05 -26.98
C LYS A 2 -14.82 -7.00 -27.31
N ARG A 3 -15.42 -7.10 -28.49
CA ARG A 3 -16.54 -6.24 -28.92
C ARG A 3 -17.84 -6.94 -28.52
N ASN A 4 -18.73 -6.21 -27.88
CA ASN A 4 -20.10 -6.63 -27.58
C ASN A 4 -21.07 -5.59 -28.12
N GLY A 5 -22.36 -5.91 -28.20
CA GLY A 5 -23.38 -5.01 -28.74
C GLY A 5 -23.55 -3.68 -27.99
N ARG A 6 -22.87 -3.48 -26.86
CA ARG A 6 -22.88 -2.27 -26.01
C ARG A 6 -21.54 -1.53 -25.98
N GLY A 7 -20.54 -1.97 -26.78
CA GLY A 7 -19.21 -1.34 -26.83
C GLY A 7 -18.07 -2.34 -26.87
N VAL A 8 -16.89 -1.89 -26.38
CA VAL A 8 -15.67 -2.68 -26.33
C VAL A 8 -15.23 -2.89 -24.88
N THR A 9 -14.98 -4.14 -24.50
CA THR A 9 -14.42 -4.48 -23.20
C THR A 9 -13.01 -5.04 -23.38
N LEU A 10 -12.14 -4.83 -22.36
CA LEU A 10 -10.80 -5.39 -22.36
C LEU A 10 -10.88 -6.89 -22.04
N THR A 11 -10.08 -7.68 -22.72
CA THR A 11 -9.74 -9.04 -22.30
C THR A 11 -8.80 -8.97 -21.10
N GLU A 12 -8.60 -10.08 -20.40
CA GLU A 12 -7.62 -10.16 -19.31
C GLU A 12 -6.21 -9.76 -19.77
N ALA A 13 -5.78 -10.25 -20.93
CA ALA A 13 -4.51 -9.82 -21.54
C ALA A 13 -4.51 -8.32 -21.86
N GLY A 14 -5.66 -7.77 -22.30
CA GLY A 14 -5.82 -6.34 -22.56
C GLY A 14 -5.74 -5.49 -21.29
N GLN A 15 -6.25 -5.98 -20.17
CA GLN A 15 -6.12 -5.31 -18.87
C GLN A 15 -4.66 -5.28 -18.38
N ARG A 16 -3.96 -6.42 -18.51
CA ARG A 16 -2.52 -6.49 -18.20
C ARG A 16 -1.71 -5.53 -19.07
N LEU A 17 -1.95 -5.54 -20.37
CA LEU A 17 -1.27 -4.61 -21.29
C LEU A 17 -1.56 -3.15 -20.95
N LEU A 18 -2.80 -2.81 -20.58
CA LEU A 18 -3.16 -1.44 -20.18
C LEU A 18 -2.41 -1.00 -18.93
N ALA A 19 -2.23 -1.88 -17.94
CA ALA A 19 -1.45 -1.59 -16.75
C ALA A 19 0.01 -1.28 -17.10
N HIS A 20 0.65 -2.14 -17.90
CA HIS A 20 2.02 -1.91 -18.38
C HIS A 20 2.14 -0.64 -19.24
N ALA A 21 1.21 -0.42 -20.16
CA ALA A 21 1.24 0.77 -21.03
C ALA A 21 1.14 2.08 -20.23
N ARG A 22 0.29 2.10 -19.19
CA ARG A 22 0.21 3.25 -18.28
C ARG A 22 1.53 3.50 -17.54
N GLY A 23 2.19 2.44 -17.07
CA GLY A 23 3.50 2.55 -16.42
C GLY A 23 4.55 3.11 -17.39
N ILE A 24 4.63 2.59 -18.60
CA ILE A 24 5.56 3.06 -19.64
C ILE A 24 5.33 4.55 -19.94
N LEU A 25 4.09 4.95 -20.20
CA LEU A 25 3.75 6.35 -20.49
C LEU A 25 4.12 7.27 -19.31
N GLN A 26 3.95 6.81 -18.09
CA GLN A 26 4.33 7.57 -16.89
C GLN A 26 5.85 7.71 -16.77
N GLN A 27 6.62 6.66 -17.10
CA GLN A 27 8.07 6.74 -17.12
C GLN A 27 8.57 7.72 -18.22
N VAL A 28 7.94 7.70 -19.40
CA VAL A 28 8.25 8.68 -20.46
C VAL A 28 7.98 10.11 -19.99
N GLU A 29 6.85 10.34 -19.32
CA GLU A 29 6.52 11.68 -18.82
C GLU A 29 7.48 12.13 -17.71
N ARG A 30 7.91 11.22 -16.82
CA ARG A 30 8.97 11.51 -15.85
C ARG A 30 10.27 11.93 -16.54
N ALA A 31 10.73 11.13 -17.51
CA ALA A 31 11.95 11.46 -18.25
C ALA A 31 11.85 12.83 -18.94
N ARG A 32 10.68 13.18 -19.48
CA ARG A 32 10.45 14.52 -20.07
C ARG A 32 10.53 15.63 -19.03
N LEU A 33 9.94 15.44 -17.86
CA LEU A 33 9.98 16.43 -16.79
C LEU A 33 11.40 16.60 -16.23
N ASP A 34 12.14 15.51 -16.06
CA ASP A 34 13.53 15.55 -15.61
C ASP A 34 14.43 16.29 -16.61
N LEU A 35 14.22 16.08 -17.90
CA LEU A 35 14.97 16.79 -18.95
C LEU A 35 14.53 18.25 -19.14
N ALA A 36 13.27 18.56 -18.85
CA ALA A 36 12.75 19.93 -18.94
C ALA A 36 13.24 20.83 -17.79
N ASP A 37 13.75 20.25 -16.70
CA ASP A 37 14.32 20.96 -15.55
C ASP A 37 15.78 20.57 -15.27
N PRO A 38 16.69 20.81 -16.22
CA PRO A 38 18.10 20.38 -16.13
C PRO A 38 18.87 21.02 -14.96
N LEU A 39 18.30 22.05 -14.32
CA LEU A 39 18.88 22.75 -13.19
C LEU A 39 18.15 22.48 -11.86
N GLY A 40 17.14 21.59 -11.85
CA GLY A 40 16.32 21.33 -10.67
C GLY A 40 15.54 22.55 -10.19
N ALA A 41 15.22 23.46 -11.09
CA ALA A 41 14.57 24.73 -10.76
C ALA A 41 13.15 24.51 -10.20
N THR A 42 12.44 23.47 -10.66
CA THR A 42 11.12 23.09 -10.18
C THR A 42 11.17 22.15 -8.98
N GLY A 43 12.37 21.67 -8.58
CA GLY A 43 12.57 20.82 -7.40
C GLY A 43 12.13 19.36 -7.57
N GLY A 44 11.65 18.96 -8.75
CA GLY A 44 11.24 17.59 -9.03
C GLY A 44 9.86 17.21 -8.46
N ARG A 45 9.50 15.94 -8.63
CA ARG A 45 8.25 15.35 -8.14
C ARG A 45 8.53 14.03 -7.42
N LEU A 46 7.92 13.85 -6.27
CA LEU A 46 7.91 12.60 -5.52
C LEU A 46 6.48 12.08 -5.38
N ALA A 47 6.27 10.81 -5.69
CA ALA A 47 5.00 10.12 -5.48
C ALA A 47 5.18 9.01 -4.44
N ILE A 48 4.39 9.05 -3.36
CA ILE A 48 4.39 8.06 -2.29
C ILE A 48 3.04 7.36 -2.17
N ALA A 49 3.06 6.03 -2.01
CA ALA A 49 1.87 5.26 -1.67
C ALA A 49 1.82 4.97 -0.17
N LEU A 50 0.66 5.19 0.44
CA LEU A 50 0.42 4.95 1.86
C LEU A 50 -0.79 4.04 2.05
N PRO A 51 -0.76 3.07 2.98
CA PRO A 51 -1.96 2.38 3.44
C PRO A 51 -2.94 3.37 4.11
N PRO A 52 -4.26 3.15 4.02
CA PRO A 52 -5.25 4.08 4.58
C PRO A 52 -5.06 4.39 6.08
N SER A 53 -4.62 3.40 6.88
CA SER A 53 -4.31 3.59 8.31
C SER A 53 -3.14 4.56 8.53
N VAL A 54 -2.08 4.41 7.76
CA VAL A 54 -0.89 5.28 7.80
C VAL A 54 -1.22 6.65 7.23
N SER A 55 -1.96 6.71 6.12
CA SER A 55 -2.33 7.97 5.46
C SER A 55 -3.07 8.92 6.41
N ARG A 56 -3.98 8.39 7.22
CA ARG A 56 -4.75 9.21 8.19
C ARG A 56 -3.88 9.98 9.19
N THR A 57 -2.78 9.41 9.60
CA THR A 57 -1.91 9.99 10.64
C THR A 57 -0.70 10.68 10.06
N LEU A 58 -0.14 10.12 8.98
CA LEU A 58 1.15 10.56 8.45
C LEU A 58 1.03 11.64 7.37
N THR A 59 -0.05 11.68 6.57
CA THR A 59 -0.12 12.59 5.42
C THR A 59 0.08 14.05 5.80
N GLY A 60 -0.59 14.53 6.84
CA GLY A 60 -0.45 15.92 7.29
C GLY A 60 0.98 16.29 7.70
N PRO A 61 1.57 15.60 8.69
CA PRO A 61 2.96 15.80 9.09
C PRO A 61 3.97 15.63 7.95
N LEU A 62 3.77 14.62 7.08
CA LEU A 62 4.63 14.37 5.93
C LEU A 62 4.62 15.54 4.94
N VAL A 63 3.44 16.05 4.59
CA VAL A 63 3.30 17.20 3.69
C VAL A 63 3.96 18.44 4.27
N ALA A 64 3.79 18.70 5.58
CA ALA A 64 4.43 19.82 6.25
C ALA A 64 5.96 19.72 6.19
N ALA A 65 6.51 18.59 6.62
CA ALA A 65 7.96 18.35 6.60
C ALA A 65 8.55 18.38 5.17
N PHE A 66 7.82 17.81 4.21
CA PHE A 66 8.24 17.84 2.80
C PHE A 66 8.34 19.27 2.25
N ARG A 67 7.35 20.11 2.53
CA ARG A 67 7.33 21.52 2.07
C ARG A 67 8.43 22.34 2.71
N ASP A 68 8.75 22.07 3.97
CA ASP A 68 9.82 22.77 4.67
C ASP A 68 11.20 22.41 4.11
N GLN A 69 11.43 21.12 3.84
CA GLN A 69 12.73 20.63 3.37
C GLN A 69 12.92 20.78 1.86
N LEU A 70 11.85 20.64 1.10
CA LEU A 70 11.86 20.62 -0.36
C LEU A 70 10.79 21.58 -0.94
N PRO A 71 10.91 22.90 -0.68
CA PRO A 71 9.86 23.88 -0.99
C PRO A 71 9.53 24.01 -2.48
N ARG A 72 10.45 23.58 -3.36
CA ARG A 72 10.25 23.62 -4.81
C ARG A 72 9.75 22.30 -5.41
N ALA A 73 9.79 21.23 -4.63
CA ALA A 73 9.36 19.92 -5.09
C ALA A 73 7.85 19.72 -4.92
N THR A 74 7.27 18.84 -5.74
CA THR A 74 5.85 18.44 -5.64
C THR A 74 5.75 17.07 -5.01
N LEU A 75 4.93 16.94 -3.96
CA LEU A 75 4.59 15.65 -3.34
C LEU A 75 3.20 15.20 -3.80
N SER A 76 3.13 13.96 -4.28
CA SER A 76 1.88 13.26 -4.58
C SER A 76 1.70 12.10 -3.59
N VAL A 77 0.62 12.09 -2.83
CA VAL A 77 0.28 11.00 -1.91
C VAL A 77 -0.87 10.20 -2.50
N VAL A 78 -0.71 8.88 -2.58
CA VAL A 78 -1.72 7.95 -3.12
C VAL A 78 -2.06 6.93 -2.05
N GLU A 79 -3.33 6.75 -1.75
CA GLU A 79 -3.77 5.70 -0.84
C GLU A 79 -3.95 4.36 -1.55
N GLY A 80 -3.48 3.28 -0.92
CA GLY A 80 -3.69 1.93 -1.43
C GLY A 80 -3.21 0.84 -0.47
N LEU A 81 -3.73 -0.37 -0.66
CA LEU A 81 -3.26 -1.53 0.08
C LEU A 81 -1.84 -1.91 -0.35
N SER A 82 -1.07 -2.54 0.53
CA SER A 82 0.33 -2.92 0.28
C SER A 82 0.53 -3.69 -1.04
N ALA A 83 -0.39 -4.58 -1.39
CA ALA A 83 -0.33 -5.32 -2.65
C ALA A 83 -0.36 -4.40 -3.88
N TYR A 84 -1.25 -3.40 -3.89
CA TYR A 84 -1.33 -2.43 -4.98
C TYR A 84 -0.15 -1.46 -4.97
N ALA A 85 0.32 -1.06 -3.78
CA ALA A 85 1.48 -0.19 -3.65
C ALA A 85 2.74 -0.83 -4.27
N LEU A 86 2.94 -2.14 -4.07
CA LEU A 86 4.04 -2.89 -4.71
C LEU A 86 3.89 -2.95 -6.23
N GLU A 87 2.68 -3.16 -6.74
CA GLU A 87 2.43 -3.10 -8.19
C GLU A 87 2.74 -1.70 -8.73
N TRP A 88 2.35 -0.65 -8.02
CA TRP A 88 2.61 0.73 -8.42
C TRP A 88 4.09 1.10 -8.40
N LEU A 89 4.85 0.57 -7.45
CA LEU A 89 6.32 0.68 -7.44
C LEU A 89 6.91 -0.02 -8.67
N ALA A 90 6.52 -1.26 -8.93
CA ALA A 90 7.04 -2.05 -10.04
C ALA A 90 6.82 -1.40 -11.41
N ILE A 91 5.69 -0.72 -11.61
CA ILE A 91 5.38 0.01 -12.85
C ILE A 91 5.80 1.48 -12.81
N GLY A 92 6.47 1.92 -11.75
CA GLY A 92 6.93 3.30 -11.58
C GLY A 92 5.82 4.33 -11.40
N ARG A 93 4.63 3.94 -10.96
CA ARG A 93 3.54 4.87 -10.66
C ARG A 93 3.79 5.68 -9.39
N VAL A 94 4.52 5.10 -8.45
CA VAL A 94 5.03 5.76 -7.24
C VAL A 94 6.51 5.50 -7.11
N ASP A 95 7.22 6.38 -6.40
CA ASP A 95 8.66 6.32 -6.20
C ASP A 95 9.00 5.54 -4.92
N CYS A 96 8.15 5.64 -3.92
CA CYS A 96 8.26 4.89 -2.67
C CYS A 96 6.87 4.55 -2.12
N ALA A 97 6.83 3.62 -1.18
CA ALA A 97 5.59 3.22 -0.53
C ALA A 97 5.83 2.77 0.91
N VAL A 98 4.87 3.03 1.78
CA VAL A 98 4.78 2.31 3.06
C VAL A 98 3.94 1.06 2.83
N VAL A 99 4.44 -0.07 3.29
CA VAL A 99 3.79 -1.37 3.09
C VAL A 99 3.89 -2.21 4.36
N TYR A 100 2.94 -3.12 4.55
CA TYR A 100 2.90 -4.03 5.70
C TYR A 100 3.32 -5.44 5.30
N ASN A 101 4.22 -6.04 6.07
CA ASN A 101 4.53 -7.47 6.04
C ASN A 101 4.78 -8.04 4.63
N VAL A 102 5.57 -7.32 3.83
CA VAL A 102 5.93 -7.76 2.48
C VAL A 102 7.14 -8.68 2.52
N THR A 103 7.14 -9.68 1.65
CA THR A 103 8.30 -10.53 1.45
C THR A 103 9.37 -9.77 0.67
N PRO A 104 10.65 -9.84 1.10
CA PRO A 104 11.75 -9.26 0.35
C PRO A 104 11.79 -9.73 -1.09
N SER A 105 12.04 -8.81 -2.01
CA SER A 105 12.14 -9.06 -3.44
C SER A 105 13.31 -8.27 -4.02
N PRO A 106 14.06 -8.82 -4.98
CA PRO A 106 15.12 -8.07 -5.65
C PRO A 106 14.65 -6.82 -6.41
N ALA A 107 13.35 -6.69 -6.62
CA ALA A 107 12.77 -5.57 -7.37
C ALA A 107 12.56 -4.30 -6.52
N VAL A 108 12.67 -4.38 -5.20
CA VAL A 108 12.44 -3.25 -4.29
C VAL A 108 13.38 -3.33 -3.09
N ASP A 109 13.91 -2.18 -2.68
CA ASP A 109 14.63 -2.05 -1.43
C ASP A 109 13.63 -1.89 -0.27
N LEU A 110 13.79 -2.68 0.78
CA LEU A 110 12.93 -2.65 1.96
C LEU A 110 13.68 -2.09 3.15
N LEU A 111 13.13 -1.05 3.75
CA LEU A 111 13.62 -0.47 5.00
C LEU A 111 12.56 -0.71 6.09
N PRO A 112 12.85 -1.50 7.13
CA PRO A 112 11.98 -1.62 8.29
C PRO A 112 11.86 -0.27 9.00
N VAL A 113 10.63 0.16 9.31
CA VAL A 113 10.37 1.46 9.96
C VAL A 113 9.94 1.25 11.41
N LEU A 114 8.94 0.38 11.62
CA LEU A 114 8.45 0.06 12.97
C LEU A 114 7.67 -1.27 12.96
N ASP A 115 7.53 -1.85 14.14
CA ASP A 115 6.62 -2.94 14.41
C ASP A 115 5.36 -2.42 15.11
N GLU A 116 4.20 -2.83 14.62
CA GLU A 116 2.90 -2.39 15.12
C GLU A 116 2.17 -3.59 15.75
N PRO A 117 1.85 -3.55 17.06
CA PRO A 117 1.13 -4.64 17.72
C PRO A 117 -0.32 -4.70 17.23
N LEU A 118 -0.86 -5.90 17.11
CA LEU A 118 -2.26 -6.13 16.78
C LEU A 118 -3.09 -6.31 18.06
N PHE A 119 -4.31 -5.78 18.04
CA PHE A 119 -5.24 -5.87 19.15
C PHE A 119 -6.54 -6.54 18.69
N LEU A 120 -7.03 -7.49 19.51
CA LEU A 120 -8.39 -7.97 19.38
C LEU A 120 -9.33 -6.99 20.08
N VAL A 121 -10.26 -6.43 19.32
CA VAL A 121 -11.26 -5.48 19.83
C VAL A 121 -12.61 -6.16 19.89
N SER A 122 -13.30 -6.08 21.03
CA SER A 122 -14.65 -6.60 21.24
C SER A 122 -15.58 -5.55 21.85
N ALA A 123 -16.90 -5.76 21.70
CA ALA A 123 -17.88 -4.91 22.35
C ALA A 123 -17.81 -5.03 23.89
N ARG A 124 -17.86 -3.91 24.58
CA ARG A 124 -17.86 -3.85 26.04
C ARG A 124 -19.11 -4.57 26.60
N GLY A 125 -18.92 -5.54 27.52
CA GLY A 125 -20.00 -6.23 28.24
C GLY A 125 -20.54 -7.50 27.57
N ARG A 126 -20.04 -7.94 26.42
CA ARG A 126 -20.46 -9.21 25.80
C ARG A 126 -19.64 -10.43 26.19
N ARG A 127 -18.49 -10.25 26.81
CA ARG A 127 -17.66 -11.32 27.43
C ARG A 127 -17.02 -10.79 28.70
N GLN A 128 -16.73 -11.70 29.63
CA GLN A 128 -15.84 -11.38 30.77
C GLN A 128 -14.57 -10.75 30.19
N PRO A 129 -14.03 -9.68 30.82
CA PRO A 129 -12.74 -9.15 30.42
C PRO A 129 -11.79 -10.35 30.41
N LEU A 130 -11.15 -10.56 29.23
CA LEU A 130 -10.09 -11.56 29.17
C LEU A 130 -9.09 -11.15 30.24
N SER A 131 -8.91 -11.97 31.22
CA SER A 131 -7.98 -11.73 32.33
C SER A 131 -6.52 -11.78 31.87
N VAL A 132 -6.29 -12.04 30.60
CA VAL A 132 -4.97 -12.18 29.97
C VAL A 132 -4.75 -11.03 29.00
N PRO A 133 -3.71 -10.21 29.18
CA PRO A 133 -3.42 -9.09 28.30
C PRO A 133 -2.97 -9.52 26.88
N VAL A 134 -2.64 -10.79 26.69
CA VAL A 134 -2.17 -11.34 25.41
C VAL A 134 -2.94 -12.63 25.11
N LEU A 135 -3.54 -12.72 23.93
CA LEU A 135 -4.18 -13.94 23.44
C LEU A 135 -3.18 -14.81 22.70
N THR A 136 -3.26 -16.10 22.93
CA THR A 136 -2.57 -17.09 22.10
C THR A 136 -3.28 -17.24 20.74
N LEU A 137 -2.59 -17.77 19.73
CA LEU A 137 -3.19 -18.05 18.43
C LEU A 137 -4.31 -19.10 18.52
N ALA A 138 -4.18 -20.08 19.42
CA ALA A 138 -5.22 -21.08 19.66
C ALA A 138 -6.51 -20.43 20.20
N GLU A 139 -6.39 -19.54 21.20
CA GLU A 139 -7.53 -18.79 21.72
C GLU A 139 -8.14 -17.86 20.68
N LEU A 140 -7.31 -17.26 19.81
CA LEU A 140 -7.77 -16.42 18.72
C LEU A 140 -8.56 -17.22 17.67
N ALA A 141 -8.14 -18.46 17.38
CA ALA A 141 -8.81 -19.34 16.41
C ALA A 141 -10.26 -19.67 16.81
N GLU A 142 -10.55 -19.70 18.09
CA GLU A 142 -11.89 -19.98 18.64
C GLU A 142 -12.82 -18.73 18.59
N GLN A 143 -12.29 -17.55 18.24
CA GLN A 143 -13.08 -16.33 18.24
C GLN A 143 -13.76 -16.09 16.88
N PRO A 144 -15.01 -15.61 16.87
CA PRO A 144 -15.62 -15.11 15.66
C PRO A 144 -14.94 -13.78 15.28
N LEU A 145 -14.12 -13.81 14.23
CA LEU A 145 -13.34 -12.66 13.79
C LEU A 145 -14.03 -11.91 12.66
N VAL A 146 -14.02 -10.59 12.76
CA VAL A 146 -14.31 -9.66 11.67
C VAL A 146 -12.99 -9.06 11.24
N ILE A 147 -12.50 -9.46 10.08
CA ILE A 147 -11.23 -8.99 9.49
C ILE A 147 -11.45 -8.53 8.06
N PRO A 148 -10.58 -7.67 7.51
CA PRO A 148 -10.69 -7.22 6.12
C PRO A 148 -10.69 -8.40 5.14
N SER A 149 -11.20 -8.18 3.92
CA SER A 149 -11.11 -9.16 2.83
C SER A 149 -9.72 -9.12 2.16
N ARG A 150 -9.37 -10.19 1.43
CA ARG A 150 -8.16 -10.20 0.58
C ARG A 150 -8.25 -9.11 -0.49
N PRO A 151 -7.14 -8.48 -0.87
CA PRO A 151 -5.74 -8.78 -0.55
C PRO A 151 -5.15 -7.96 0.62
N HIS A 152 -5.92 -7.68 1.67
CA HIS A 152 -5.45 -6.88 2.80
C HIS A 152 -4.36 -7.61 3.59
N SER A 153 -3.22 -6.95 3.88
CA SER A 153 -2.05 -7.54 4.57
C SER A 153 -2.39 -8.08 5.97
N LEU A 154 -3.25 -7.39 6.74
CA LEU A 154 -3.72 -7.88 8.04
C LEU A 154 -4.41 -9.25 7.92
N ARG A 155 -5.29 -9.43 6.94
CA ARG A 155 -5.94 -10.71 6.71
C ARG A 155 -4.93 -11.81 6.38
N MET A 156 -4.01 -11.51 5.47
CA MET A 156 -2.97 -12.47 5.08
C MET A 156 -2.11 -12.89 6.29
N LEU A 157 -1.76 -11.93 7.15
CA LEU A 157 -1.00 -12.19 8.36
C LEU A 157 -1.75 -13.10 9.33
N VAL A 158 -3.00 -12.78 9.64
CA VAL A 158 -3.84 -13.57 10.57
C VAL A 158 -4.07 -14.98 10.04
N GLU A 159 -4.43 -15.13 8.76
CA GLU A 159 -4.63 -16.45 8.15
C GLU A 159 -3.35 -17.30 8.15
N SER A 160 -2.19 -16.68 7.85
CA SER A 160 -0.91 -17.37 7.87
C SER A 160 -0.51 -17.80 9.28
N ALA A 161 -0.73 -16.94 10.28
CA ALA A 161 -0.42 -17.24 11.69
C ALA A 161 -1.30 -18.38 12.22
N LEU A 162 -2.61 -18.35 11.94
CA LEU A 162 -3.54 -19.41 12.36
C LEU A 162 -3.23 -20.74 11.66
N ALA A 163 -2.89 -20.72 10.37
CA ALA A 163 -2.51 -21.93 9.64
C ALA A 163 -1.20 -22.57 10.16
N ALA A 164 -0.27 -21.75 10.64
CA ALA A 164 0.99 -22.25 11.22
C ALA A 164 0.84 -22.81 12.65
N SER A 165 -0.28 -22.54 13.34
CA SER A 165 -0.56 -22.99 14.70
C SER A 165 -1.51 -24.19 14.76
N ALA A 166 -2.06 -24.63 13.63
CA ALA A 166 -2.95 -25.78 13.49
C ALA A 166 -2.18 -27.08 13.25
#